data_9de3976cd8891173a3bd2bea17b150a6
#
_entry.id   9de3976cd8891173a3bd2bea17b150a6
#
_cell.length_a   1.000
_cell.length_b   1.000
_cell.length_c   1.000
_cell.angle_alpha   90.00
_cell.angle_beta   90.00
_cell.angle_gamma   90.00
#
_symmetry.space_group_name_H-M   'P 1'
#
loop_
_entity.id
_entity.type
_entity.pdbx_description
1 polymer ?
#
loop_
_entity_poly.entity_id
_entity_poly.type
_entity_poly.pdbx_seq_one_letter_code
_entity_poly.pdbx_strand_id
1 'polypeptide(L)'
;SLKGINGATYEEARRFLIKIINEEARRLSVLSDSTELDETDHELLTQLKKKEMTNDSLVYSIRELTELLEKHYGSKVIVLIDEYDVPLAKANENGYYDEMVLLIRNLFENALKTNNSLKFAVLTGCLRIAKESIFTGLNNFKVYSITDKSFDETFGFTDAEVRELLRYYGQEKYYETVKEWYDGYRFGNVDVYCPWDVINFCSDHLADSGLEPKNYWANTSGNSVISHFIDSVGKPQKLTRMELEQLVNCLLYTSPS
;
A
#
# COMPACT_ATOMS: atom_id res chain seq x y z
N SER A 1 -1.43 1.28 -7.53
CA SER A 1 -0.67 0.48 -6.59
C SER A 1 0.70 0.12 -7.13
N LEU A 2 1.73 0.10 -6.29
CA LEU A 2 3.09 -0.29 -6.64
C LEU A 2 3.37 -1.78 -6.42
N LYS A 3 2.36 -2.57 -6.07
CA LYS A 3 2.44 -4.03 -5.81
C LYS A 3 3.13 -4.82 -6.93
N GLY A 4 2.95 -4.40 -8.19
CA GLY A 4 3.49 -5.08 -9.35
C GLY A 4 5.00 -4.87 -9.59
N ILE A 5 5.68 -4.05 -8.78
CA ILE A 5 7.10 -3.76 -8.97
C ILE A 5 7.92 -4.79 -8.18
N ASN A 6 8.12 -5.95 -8.78
CA ASN A 6 8.79 -7.11 -8.16
C ASN A 6 9.91 -7.70 -9.03
N GLY A 7 10.60 -6.84 -9.79
CA GLY A 7 11.70 -7.26 -10.68
C GLY A 7 12.87 -7.90 -9.93
N ALA A 8 13.52 -8.87 -10.56
CA ALA A 8 14.74 -9.49 -10.05
C ALA A 8 15.97 -8.59 -10.20
N THR A 9 15.90 -7.59 -11.08
CA THR A 9 16.94 -6.57 -11.29
C THR A 9 16.33 -5.17 -11.23
N TYR A 10 17.18 -4.16 -11.03
CA TYR A 10 16.77 -2.75 -11.07
C TYR A 10 16.11 -2.37 -12.42
N GLU A 11 16.68 -2.79 -13.53
CA GLU A 11 16.15 -2.48 -14.86
C GLU A 11 14.76 -3.10 -15.06
N GLU A 12 14.55 -4.30 -14.53
CA GLU A 12 13.24 -4.97 -14.61
C GLU A 12 12.21 -4.26 -13.73
N ALA A 13 12.56 -3.94 -12.50
CA ALA A 13 11.70 -3.19 -11.59
C ALA A 13 11.35 -1.80 -12.12
N ARG A 14 12.35 -1.12 -12.74
CA ARG A 14 12.15 0.16 -13.42
C ARG A 14 11.16 0.03 -14.59
N ARG A 15 11.25 -1.02 -15.40
CA ARG A 15 10.28 -1.28 -16.49
C ARG A 15 8.87 -1.50 -15.97
N PHE A 16 8.71 -2.18 -14.83
CA PHE A 16 7.40 -2.35 -14.20
C PHE A 16 6.83 -1.02 -13.72
N LEU A 17 7.65 -0.14 -13.13
CA LEU A 17 7.21 1.20 -12.76
C LEU A 17 6.75 2.01 -13.99
N ILE A 18 7.53 2.01 -15.08
CA ILE A 18 7.13 2.65 -16.34
C ILE A 18 5.79 2.08 -16.85
N LYS A 19 5.60 0.78 -16.76
CA LYS A 19 4.35 0.14 -17.17
C LYS A 19 3.16 0.65 -16.35
N ILE A 20 3.31 0.79 -15.03
CA ILE A 20 2.27 1.33 -14.14
C ILE A 20 1.90 2.76 -14.53
N ILE A 21 2.91 3.62 -14.75
CA ILE A 21 2.68 5.01 -15.21
C ILE A 21 1.98 5.04 -16.56
N ASN A 22 2.43 4.21 -17.49
CA ASN A 22 1.83 4.10 -18.82
C ASN A 22 0.36 3.64 -18.76
N GLU A 23 0.06 2.63 -17.96
CA GLU A 23 -1.30 2.14 -17.77
C GLU A 23 -2.20 3.22 -17.16
N GLU A 24 -1.69 3.97 -16.18
CA GLU A 24 -2.43 5.10 -15.58
C GLU A 24 -2.66 6.23 -16.60
N ALA A 25 -1.66 6.61 -17.36
CA ALA A 25 -1.82 7.61 -18.44
C ALA A 25 -2.83 7.16 -19.51
N ARG A 26 -2.92 5.86 -19.79
CA ARG A 26 -3.93 5.29 -20.70
C ARG A 26 -5.32 5.24 -20.08
N ARG A 27 -5.43 4.95 -18.79
CA ARG A 27 -6.69 4.96 -18.04
C ARG A 27 -7.34 6.34 -18.06
N LEU A 28 -6.53 7.38 -18.03
CA LEU A 28 -6.96 8.78 -18.13
C LEU A 28 -7.24 9.19 -19.60
N SER A 29 -7.98 8.37 -20.32
CA SER A 29 -8.28 8.56 -21.77
C SER A 29 -8.97 9.88 -22.06
N VAL A 30 -9.74 10.44 -21.10
CA VAL A 30 -10.40 11.75 -21.21
C VAL A 30 -9.45 12.88 -21.56
N LEU A 31 -8.18 12.80 -21.16
CA LEU A 31 -7.17 13.79 -21.49
C LEU A 31 -6.80 13.79 -22.99
N SER A 32 -7.04 12.68 -23.71
CA SER A 32 -6.70 12.60 -25.14
C SER A 32 -7.59 13.48 -26.01
N ASP A 33 -8.83 13.69 -25.58
CA ASP A 33 -9.84 14.47 -26.32
C ASP A 33 -10.10 15.82 -25.63
N SER A 34 -9.24 16.23 -24.69
CA SER A 34 -9.41 17.46 -23.93
C SER A 34 -9.12 18.69 -24.79
N THR A 35 -10.06 19.63 -24.83
CA THR A 35 -9.90 20.93 -25.48
C THR A 35 -9.16 21.95 -24.60
N GLU A 36 -8.99 21.64 -23.32
CA GLU A 36 -8.28 22.47 -22.34
C GLU A 36 -6.75 22.27 -22.39
N LEU A 37 -6.30 21.22 -23.09
CA LEU A 37 -4.89 20.88 -23.29
C LEU A 37 -4.41 21.44 -24.63
N ASP A 38 -3.23 22.05 -24.62
CA ASP A 38 -2.56 22.50 -25.82
C ASP A 38 -1.76 21.37 -26.54
N GLU A 39 -1.14 21.68 -27.67
CA GLU A 39 -0.39 20.71 -28.45
C GLU A 39 0.77 20.10 -27.65
N THR A 40 1.48 20.90 -26.87
CA THR A 40 2.59 20.45 -26.01
C THR A 40 2.11 19.50 -24.92
N ASP A 41 0.94 19.77 -24.32
CA ASP A 41 0.31 18.90 -23.33
C ASP A 41 -0.07 17.54 -23.94
N HIS A 42 -0.61 17.52 -25.16
CA HIS A 42 -0.93 16.29 -25.88
C HIS A 42 0.33 15.49 -26.26
N GLU A 43 1.41 16.18 -26.63
CA GLU A 43 2.72 15.53 -26.86
C GLU A 43 3.25 14.89 -25.58
N LEU A 44 3.19 15.61 -24.45
CA LEU A 44 3.58 15.10 -23.13
C LEU A 44 2.76 13.86 -22.74
N LEU A 45 1.42 13.93 -22.87
CA LEU A 45 0.54 12.79 -22.62
C LEU A 45 0.90 11.59 -23.50
N THR A 46 1.26 11.85 -24.75
CA THR A 46 1.71 10.80 -25.69
C THR A 46 3.03 10.17 -25.23
N GLN A 47 3.96 10.96 -24.69
CA GLN A 47 5.21 10.45 -24.14
C GLN A 47 4.96 9.58 -22.90
N LEU A 48 4.07 10.00 -21.98
CA LEU A 48 3.69 9.22 -20.80
C LEU A 48 3.01 7.89 -21.15
N LYS A 49 2.39 7.80 -22.34
CA LYS A 49 1.79 6.55 -22.87
C LYS A 49 2.79 5.62 -23.55
N LYS A 50 4.07 6.00 -23.70
CA LYS A 50 5.10 5.13 -24.30
C LYS A 50 5.59 4.08 -23.32
N LYS A 51 6.00 2.92 -23.86
CA LYS A 51 6.55 1.81 -23.07
C LYS A 51 7.97 2.05 -22.55
N GLU A 52 8.64 3.06 -23.08
CA GLU A 52 9.99 3.45 -22.69
C GLU A 52 10.00 4.89 -22.26
N MET A 53 10.69 5.17 -21.17
CA MET A 53 10.88 6.50 -20.60
C MET A 53 12.34 6.68 -20.20
N THR A 54 12.85 7.89 -20.32
CA THR A 54 14.12 8.28 -19.69
C THR A 54 13.94 8.31 -18.16
N ASN A 55 15.02 8.39 -17.40
CA ASN A 55 14.91 8.55 -15.95
C ASN A 55 14.21 9.86 -15.59
N ASP A 56 14.54 10.94 -16.30
CA ASP A 56 13.92 12.25 -16.07
C ASP A 56 12.41 12.18 -16.33
N SER A 57 11.99 11.66 -17.50
CA SER A 57 10.54 11.50 -17.78
C SER A 57 9.83 10.63 -16.74
N LEU A 58 10.49 9.61 -16.21
CA LEU A 58 9.90 8.73 -15.20
C LEU A 58 9.71 9.44 -13.86
N VAL A 59 10.73 10.17 -13.37
CA VAL A 59 10.65 10.83 -12.05
C VAL A 59 9.71 12.03 -12.04
N TYR A 60 9.42 12.66 -13.18
CA TYR A 60 8.44 13.73 -13.33
C TYR A 60 7.03 13.24 -13.67
N SER A 61 6.86 12.00 -14.07
CA SER A 61 5.63 11.47 -14.68
C SER A 61 4.35 11.69 -13.86
N ILE A 62 4.38 11.48 -12.53
CA ILE A 62 3.21 11.69 -11.66
C ILE A 62 2.87 13.18 -11.58
N ARG A 63 3.86 14.04 -11.45
CA ARG A 63 3.65 15.50 -11.45
C ARG A 63 3.03 15.96 -12.76
N GLU A 64 3.59 15.55 -13.88
CA GLU A 64 3.09 15.88 -15.22
C GLU A 64 1.65 15.41 -15.41
N LEU A 65 1.31 14.20 -14.98
CA LEU A 65 -0.09 13.71 -15.01
C LEU A 65 -1.02 14.58 -14.17
N THR A 66 -0.58 15.05 -12.99
CA THR A 66 -1.42 15.94 -12.16
C THR A 66 -1.59 17.33 -12.78
N GLU A 67 -0.57 17.85 -13.45
CA GLU A 67 -0.63 19.13 -14.18
C GLU A 67 -1.64 19.04 -15.35
N LEU A 68 -1.61 17.97 -16.14
CA LEU A 68 -2.58 17.73 -17.21
C LEU A 68 -4.01 17.58 -16.69
N LEU A 69 -4.19 16.87 -15.56
CA LEU A 69 -5.49 16.71 -14.93
C LEU A 69 -6.04 18.03 -14.36
N GLU A 70 -5.19 18.85 -13.73
CA GLU A 70 -5.61 20.17 -13.24
C GLU A 70 -6.03 21.08 -14.40
N LYS A 71 -5.28 21.11 -15.50
CA LYS A 71 -5.67 21.86 -16.70
C LYS A 71 -7.03 21.42 -17.24
N HIS A 72 -7.25 20.11 -17.36
CA HIS A 72 -8.50 19.56 -17.88
C HIS A 72 -9.71 19.80 -16.98
N TYR A 73 -9.58 19.59 -15.66
CA TYR A 73 -10.70 19.67 -14.72
C TYR A 73 -10.85 21.03 -14.03
N GLY A 74 -9.88 21.92 -14.16
CA GLY A 74 -9.85 23.21 -13.44
C GLY A 74 -9.74 23.07 -11.92
N SER A 75 -9.29 21.93 -11.41
CA SER A 75 -9.20 21.65 -9.99
C SER A 75 -8.00 20.78 -9.63
N LYS A 76 -7.46 21.02 -8.42
CA LYS A 76 -6.28 20.29 -7.93
C LYS A 76 -6.56 18.81 -7.74
N VAL A 77 -5.55 17.99 -7.93
CA VAL A 77 -5.58 16.54 -8.00
C VAL A 77 -5.27 15.91 -6.64
N ILE A 78 -5.97 14.82 -6.33
CA ILE A 78 -5.66 13.93 -5.21
C ILE A 78 -4.85 12.75 -5.75
N VAL A 79 -3.69 12.48 -5.16
CA VAL A 79 -2.82 11.35 -5.54
C VAL A 79 -2.91 10.26 -4.48
N LEU A 80 -3.27 9.06 -4.91
CA LEU A 80 -3.35 7.87 -4.05
C LEU A 80 -2.29 6.86 -4.51
N ILE A 81 -1.34 6.53 -3.63
CA ILE A 81 -0.27 5.56 -3.87
C ILE A 81 -0.38 4.44 -2.85
N ASP A 82 -0.66 3.24 -3.32
CA ASP A 82 -0.81 2.06 -2.49
C ASP A 82 0.42 1.15 -2.62
N GLU A 83 0.80 0.52 -1.49
CA GLU A 83 1.94 -0.40 -1.38
C GLU A 83 3.28 0.22 -1.85
N TYR A 84 3.56 1.45 -1.36
CA TYR A 84 4.77 2.20 -1.73
C TYR A 84 6.07 1.50 -1.30
N ASP A 85 6.02 0.61 -0.35
CA ASP A 85 7.13 -0.12 0.25
C ASP A 85 7.52 -1.39 -0.53
N VAL A 86 6.62 -1.95 -1.33
CA VAL A 86 6.86 -3.20 -2.08
C VAL A 86 8.09 -3.12 -3.00
N PRO A 87 8.28 -2.06 -3.82
CA PRO A 87 9.47 -1.95 -4.67
C PRO A 87 10.78 -1.99 -3.88
N LEU A 88 10.77 -1.43 -2.68
CA LEU A 88 11.95 -1.30 -1.82
C LEU A 88 12.24 -2.61 -1.08
N ALA A 89 11.20 -3.30 -0.60
CA ALA A 89 11.34 -4.62 -0.03
C ALA A 89 11.95 -5.59 -1.05
N LYS A 90 11.43 -5.60 -2.28
CA LYS A 90 11.95 -6.44 -3.38
C LYS A 90 13.36 -6.05 -3.82
N ALA A 91 13.67 -4.78 -3.85
CA ALA A 91 15.02 -4.30 -4.14
C ALA A 91 16.03 -4.73 -3.07
N ASN A 92 15.62 -4.73 -1.80
CA ASN A 92 16.45 -5.23 -0.70
C ASN A 92 16.70 -6.74 -0.80
N GLU A 93 15.66 -7.52 -1.11
CA GLU A 93 15.79 -8.97 -1.33
C GLU A 93 16.75 -9.31 -2.48
N ASN A 94 16.78 -8.49 -3.53
CA ASN A 94 17.52 -8.75 -4.77
C ASN A 94 18.81 -7.92 -4.91
N GLY A 95 19.18 -7.11 -3.92
CA GLY A 95 20.50 -6.43 -3.83
C GLY A 95 20.64 -5.14 -4.66
N TYR A 96 19.54 -4.49 -5.08
CA TYR A 96 19.56 -3.19 -5.78
C TYR A 96 18.79 -2.10 -5.02
N TYR A 97 18.83 -2.16 -3.68
CA TYR A 97 18.06 -1.27 -2.79
C TYR A 97 18.38 0.20 -3.00
N ASP A 98 19.66 0.57 -3.10
CA ASP A 98 20.09 1.98 -3.16
C ASP A 98 19.61 2.67 -4.45
N GLU A 99 19.66 1.98 -5.58
CA GLU A 99 19.17 2.48 -6.85
C GLU A 99 17.64 2.68 -6.83
N MET A 100 16.93 1.72 -6.24
CA MET A 100 15.47 1.81 -6.12
C MET A 100 15.03 2.91 -5.17
N VAL A 101 15.72 3.06 -4.02
CA VAL A 101 15.49 4.17 -3.08
C VAL A 101 15.65 5.51 -3.77
N LEU A 102 16.72 5.68 -4.56
CA LEU A 102 16.96 6.94 -5.28
C LEU A 102 15.85 7.23 -6.30
N LEU A 103 15.44 6.22 -7.06
CA LEU A 103 14.37 6.35 -8.05
C LEU A 103 13.03 6.74 -7.40
N ILE A 104 12.59 5.99 -6.39
CA ILE A 104 11.31 6.23 -5.69
C ILE A 104 11.33 7.57 -4.95
N ARG A 105 12.45 7.93 -4.31
CA ARG A 105 12.62 9.25 -3.67
C ARG A 105 12.42 10.37 -4.68
N ASN A 106 13.11 10.34 -5.81
CA ASN A 106 13.01 11.38 -6.83
C ASN A 106 11.59 11.48 -7.41
N LEU A 107 10.94 10.33 -7.66
CA LEU A 107 9.56 10.28 -8.11
C LEU A 107 8.61 10.95 -7.11
N PHE A 108 8.74 10.63 -5.82
CA PHE A 108 7.88 11.19 -4.77
C PHE A 108 8.20 12.65 -4.48
N GLU A 109 9.46 13.07 -4.49
CA GLU A 109 9.83 14.47 -4.31
C GLU A 109 9.18 15.34 -5.39
N ASN A 110 9.26 14.95 -6.64
CA ASN A 110 8.62 15.69 -7.75
C ASN A 110 7.10 15.68 -7.65
N ALA A 111 6.49 14.53 -7.32
CA ALA A 111 5.05 14.40 -7.25
C ALA A 111 4.42 15.14 -6.05
N LEU A 112 5.12 15.21 -4.90
CA LEU A 112 4.50 15.53 -3.62
C LEU A 112 5.02 16.81 -2.96
N LYS A 113 6.25 17.25 -3.27
CA LYS A 113 6.87 18.39 -2.58
C LYS A 113 6.65 19.74 -3.26
N THR A 114 6.87 19.81 -4.55
CA THR A 114 6.83 21.06 -5.33
C THR A 114 5.79 21.04 -6.44
N ASN A 115 4.74 20.30 -6.23
CA ASN A 115 3.66 20.11 -7.18
C ASN A 115 2.48 21.03 -6.85
N ASN A 116 2.33 22.10 -7.62
CA ASN A 116 1.25 23.07 -7.43
C ASN A 116 -0.13 22.51 -7.80
N SER A 117 -0.19 21.48 -8.63
CA SER A 117 -1.43 20.82 -9.05
C SER A 117 -1.94 19.81 -8.01
N LEU A 118 -1.14 19.51 -6.98
CA LEU A 118 -1.51 18.59 -5.91
C LEU A 118 -2.41 19.26 -4.88
N LYS A 119 -3.55 18.63 -4.56
CA LYS A 119 -4.41 19.00 -3.43
C LYS A 119 -3.92 18.36 -2.14
N PHE A 120 -3.79 17.04 -2.13
CA PHE A 120 -3.14 16.23 -1.11
C PHE A 120 -2.82 14.83 -1.68
N ALA A 121 -2.01 14.08 -0.96
CA ALA A 121 -1.69 12.70 -1.31
C ALA A 121 -1.88 11.78 -0.11
N VAL A 122 -2.24 10.52 -0.39
CA VAL A 122 -2.26 9.43 0.58
C VAL A 122 -1.35 8.31 0.07
N LEU A 123 -0.42 7.89 0.90
CA LEU A 123 0.47 6.76 0.64
C LEU A 123 0.18 5.66 1.67
N THR A 124 -0.03 4.43 1.21
CA THR A 124 -0.22 3.27 2.07
C THR A 124 0.89 2.24 1.85
N GLY A 125 1.24 1.51 2.90
CA GLY A 125 2.24 0.44 2.86
C GLY A 125 2.26 -0.34 4.18
N CYS A 126 2.79 -1.55 4.14
CA CYS A 126 2.91 -2.42 5.31
C CYS A 126 4.13 -2.08 6.17
N LEU A 127 5.22 -1.63 5.53
CA LEU A 127 6.47 -1.32 6.22
C LEU A 127 6.63 0.19 6.41
N ARG A 128 6.89 0.58 7.65
CA ARG A 128 7.38 1.92 7.94
C ARG A 128 8.85 2.00 7.52
N ILE A 129 9.10 2.21 6.24
CA ILE A 129 10.48 2.43 5.77
C ILE A 129 11.01 3.69 6.44
N ALA A 130 12.20 3.57 7.02
CA ALA A 130 12.80 4.65 7.81
C ALA A 130 12.75 5.98 7.06
N LYS A 131 12.31 7.03 7.73
CA LYS A 131 12.23 8.41 7.18
C LYS A 131 13.49 8.83 6.44
N GLU A 132 14.62 8.25 6.80
CA GLU A 132 15.95 8.59 6.30
C GLU A 132 16.24 8.09 4.88
N SER A 133 15.43 7.17 4.33
CA SER A 133 15.70 6.65 2.98
C SER A 133 14.89 7.34 1.88
N ILE A 134 13.55 7.32 1.96
CA ILE A 134 12.68 7.81 0.87
C ILE A 134 12.11 9.19 1.17
N PHE A 135 11.84 9.48 2.45
CA PHE A 135 11.13 10.70 2.86
C PHE A 135 12.06 11.81 3.36
N THR A 136 13.38 11.68 3.21
CA THR A 136 14.38 12.65 3.71
C THR A 136 14.14 14.08 3.21
N GLY A 137 13.62 14.22 2.01
CA GLY A 137 13.28 15.53 1.41
C GLY A 137 11.85 16.00 1.63
N LEU A 138 10.99 15.16 2.21
CA LEU A 138 9.55 15.39 2.28
C LEU A 138 9.14 15.74 3.72
N ASN A 139 9.09 17.02 4.04
CA ASN A 139 8.82 17.52 5.40
C ASN A 139 7.32 17.60 5.74
N ASN A 140 6.43 17.35 4.78
CA ASN A 140 5.00 17.64 4.87
C ASN A 140 4.14 16.40 5.18
N PHE A 141 4.76 15.27 5.55
CA PHE A 141 4.01 14.05 5.84
C PHE A 141 3.59 13.97 7.30
N LYS A 142 2.33 13.65 7.49
CA LYS A 142 1.82 13.08 8.73
C LYS A 142 1.72 11.57 8.54
N VAL A 143 2.45 10.81 9.36
CA VAL A 143 2.45 9.36 9.33
C VAL A 143 1.46 8.86 10.38
N TYR A 144 0.60 7.94 9.97
CA TYR A 144 -0.29 7.19 10.83
C TYR A 144 0.11 5.72 10.81
N SER A 145 0.11 5.08 11.94
CA SER A 145 0.41 3.66 12.11
C SER A 145 -0.72 3.00 12.89
N ILE A 146 -0.69 1.68 12.94
CA ILE A 146 -1.65 0.89 13.71
C ILE A 146 -1.67 1.22 15.21
N THR A 147 -0.64 1.87 15.74
CA THR A 147 -0.57 2.32 17.14
C THR A 147 -1.20 3.68 17.37
N ASP A 148 -1.56 4.41 16.32
CA ASP A 148 -2.19 5.72 16.42
C ASP A 148 -3.69 5.59 16.66
N LYS A 149 -4.25 6.51 17.46
CA LYS A 149 -5.69 6.57 17.70
C LYS A 149 -6.48 7.11 16.51
N SER A 150 -5.80 7.79 15.58
CA SER A 150 -6.44 8.29 14.39
C SER A 150 -6.67 7.13 13.41
N PHE A 151 -7.92 6.93 13.02
CA PHE A 151 -8.35 5.87 12.10
C PHE A 151 -8.29 4.45 12.67
N ASP A 152 -8.25 4.29 14.00
CA ASP A 152 -8.18 2.98 14.66
C ASP A 152 -9.43 2.10 14.45
N GLU A 153 -10.56 2.69 14.03
CA GLU A 153 -11.78 1.95 13.63
C GLU A 153 -11.94 1.79 12.11
N THR A 154 -10.96 2.25 11.30
CA THR A 154 -11.18 2.39 9.85
C THR A 154 -10.73 1.19 9.03
N PHE A 155 -9.72 0.45 9.48
CA PHE A 155 -9.04 -0.58 8.70
C PHE A 155 -9.29 -2.02 9.19
N GLY A 156 -10.27 -2.22 10.05
CA GLY A 156 -10.75 -3.53 10.50
C GLY A 156 -12.23 -3.45 10.76
N PHE A 157 -12.87 -4.57 11.07
CA PHE A 157 -14.23 -4.54 11.57
C PHE A 157 -14.22 -4.35 13.09
N THR A 158 -15.00 -3.42 13.57
CA THR A 158 -15.29 -3.26 14.98
C THR A 158 -16.24 -4.37 15.47
N ASP A 159 -16.30 -4.60 16.79
CA ASP A 159 -17.23 -5.58 17.38
C ASP A 159 -18.69 -5.30 16.98
N ALA A 160 -19.08 -4.04 16.93
CA ALA A 160 -20.42 -3.64 16.51
C ALA A 160 -20.73 -4.01 15.05
N GLU A 161 -19.79 -3.78 14.14
CA GLU A 161 -19.93 -4.13 12.74
C GLU A 161 -19.97 -5.65 12.53
N VAL A 162 -19.15 -6.41 13.27
CA VAL A 162 -19.20 -7.88 13.22
C VAL A 162 -20.55 -8.42 13.68
N ARG A 163 -21.12 -7.87 14.76
CA ARG A 163 -22.47 -8.26 15.22
C ARG A 163 -23.54 -7.92 14.18
N GLU A 164 -23.44 -6.77 13.54
CA GLU A 164 -24.37 -6.37 12.49
C GLU A 164 -24.25 -7.28 11.26
N LEU A 165 -23.02 -7.61 10.85
CA LEU A 165 -22.76 -8.52 9.74
C LEU A 165 -23.30 -9.92 10.02
N LEU A 166 -23.05 -10.48 11.21
CA LEU A 166 -23.60 -11.78 11.60
C LEU A 166 -25.13 -11.79 11.62
N ARG A 167 -25.75 -10.70 12.09
CA ARG A 167 -27.22 -10.54 12.04
C ARG A 167 -27.74 -10.51 10.60
N TYR A 168 -27.05 -9.77 9.72
CA TYR A 168 -27.41 -9.71 8.30
C TYR A 168 -27.43 -11.09 7.63
N TYR A 169 -26.48 -11.96 8.02
CA TYR A 169 -26.41 -13.34 7.50
C TYR A 169 -27.23 -14.36 8.31
N GLY A 170 -27.93 -13.96 9.38
CA GLY A 170 -28.67 -14.88 10.26
C GLY A 170 -27.77 -15.84 11.05
N GLN A 171 -26.57 -15.38 11.37
CA GLN A 171 -25.49 -16.17 11.98
C GLN A 171 -25.10 -15.69 13.38
N GLU A 172 -25.95 -14.96 14.08
CA GLU A 172 -25.68 -14.38 15.41
C GLU A 172 -25.20 -15.42 16.44
N LYS A 173 -25.66 -16.66 16.30
CA LYS A 173 -25.27 -17.79 17.18
C LYS A 173 -23.77 -18.09 17.14
N TYR A 174 -23.07 -17.68 16.09
CA TYR A 174 -21.62 -17.90 15.94
C TYR A 174 -20.76 -16.74 16.45
N TYR A 175 -21.36 -15.73 17.08
CA TYR A 175 -20.60 -14.54 17.51
C TYR A 175 -19.41 -14.88 18.40
N GLU A 176 -19.58 -15.75 19.40
CA GLU A 176 -18.48 -16.14 20.32
C GLU A 176 -17.36 -16.87 19.56
N THR A 177 -17.72 -17.72 18.61
CA THR A 177 -16.75 -18.41 17.74
C THR A 177 -15.97 -17.43 16.88
N VAL A 178 -16.66 -16.48 16.25
CA VAL A 178 -16.02 -15.45 15.40
C VAL A 178 -15.11 -14.56 16.23
N LYS A 179 -15.54 -14.23 17.47
CA LYS A 179 -14.74 -13.46 18.41
C LYS A 179 -13.47 -14.21 18.82
N GLU A 180 -13.59 -15.47 19.21
CA GLU A 180 -12.46 -16.30 19.65
C GLU A 180 -11.42 -16.48 18.52
N TRP A 181 -11.87 -16.61 17.28
CA TRP A 181 -11.00 -16.94 16.15
C TRP A 181 -10.43 -15.73 15.42
N TYR A 182 -11.15 -14.60 15.35
CA TYR A 182 -10.84 -13.49 14.45
C TYR A 182 -10.70 -12.13 15.13
N ASP A 183 -10.96 -12.04 16.45
CA ASP A 183 -10.64 -10.88 17.26
C ASP A 183 -9.20 -11.01 17.77
N GLY A 184 -8.28 -10.32 17.16
CA GLY A 184 -6.86 -10.47 17.52
C GLY A 184 -5.99 -9.29 17.11
N TYR A 185 -6.58 -8.25 16.54
CA TYR A 185 -5.86 -7.06 16.12
C TYR A 185 -6.23 -5.88 17.02
N ARG A 186 -5.23 -5.13 17.45
CA ARG A 186 -5.44 -3.90 18.20
C ARG A 186 -4.87 -2.71 17.46
N PHE A 187 -5.75 -1.82 17.03
CA PHE A 187 -5.38 -0.56 16.39
C PHE A 187 -5.65 0.58 17.37
N GLY A 188 -4.62 1.40 17.67
CA GLY A 188 -4.75 2.44 18.67
C GLY A 188 -5.31 1.93 19.99
N ASN A 189 -6.57 2.23 20.28
CA ASN A 189 -7.29 1.78 21.47
C ASN A 189 -8.45 0.82 21.17
N VAL A 190 -8.64 0.41 19.93
CA VAL A 190 -9.77 -0.41 19.47
C VAL A 190 -9.30 -1.81 19.10
N ASP A 191 -10.01 -2.81 19.59
CA ASP A 191 -9.83 -4.18 19.14
C ASP A 191 -10.67 -4.37 17.87
N VAL A 192 -10.06 -4.89 16.81
CA VAL A 192 -10.67 -5.04 15.49
C VAL A 192 -10.48 -6.44 14.96
N TYR A 193 -11.42 -6.87 14.15
CA TYR A 193 -11.41 -8.16 13.47
C TYR A 193 -10.84 -8.02 12.05
N CYS A 194 -10.17 -9.06 11.57
CA CYS A 194 -9.74 -9.12 10.17
C CYS A 194 -10.98 -9.25 9.25
N PRO A 195 -11.29 -8.27 8.39
CA PRO A 195 -12.48 -8.32 7.55
C PRO A 195 -12.51 -9.54 6.62
N TRP A 196 -11.35 -9.94 6.10
CA TRP A 196 -11.22 -11.10 5.22
C TRP A 196 -11.67 -12.40 5.90
N ASP A 197 -11.21 -12.62 7.13
CA ASP A 197 -11.56 -13.82 7.88
C ASP A 197 -13.05 -13.85 8.21
N VAL A 198 -13.61 -12.75 8.71
CA VAL A 198 -15.04 -12.67 9.08
C VAL A 198 -15.95 -12.86 7.86
N ILE A 199 -15.63 -12.22 6.72
CA ILE A 199 -16.43 -12.35 5.50
C ILE A 199 -16.39 -13.79 4.97
N ASN A 200 -15.22 -14.42 4.92
CA ASN A 200 -15.10 -15.79 4.46
C ASN A 200 -15.77 -16.79 5.41
N PHE A 201 -15.67 -16.58 6.73
CA PHE A 201 -16.43 -17.36 7.70
C PHE A 201 -17.92 -17.28 7.42
N CYS A 202 -18.47 -16.08 7.28
CA CYS A 202 -19.89 -15.89 6.99
C CYS A 202 -20.31 -16.57 5.69
N SER A 203 -19.48 -16.47 4.64
CA SER A 203 -19.73 -17.09 3.33
C SER A 203 -19.74 -18.61 3.40
N ASP A 204 -18.74 -19.21 4.04
CA ASP A 204 -18.65 -20.66 4.21
C ASP A 204 -19.82 -21.22 5.01
N HIS A 205 -20.23 -20.54 6.08
CA HIS A 205 -21.35 -20.96 6.93
C HIS A 205 -22.73 -20.72 6.34
N LEU A 206 -22.84 -19.93 5.25
CA LEU A 206 -24.04 -19.91 4.42
C LEU A 206 -24.19 -21.19 3.60
N ALA A 207 -23.07 -21.74 3.12
CA ALA A 207 -23.05 -22.95 2.31
C ALA A 207 -23.19 -24.20 3.18
N ASP A 208 -22.50 -24.25 4.31
CA ASP A 208 -22.53 -25.37 5.27
C ASP A 208 -22.35 -24.84 6.71
N SER A 209 -23.44 -24.86 7.47
CA SER A 209 -23.46 -24.37 8.87
C SER A 209 -22.70 -25.26 9.86
N GLY A 210 -22.19 -26.41 9.42
CA GLY A 210 -21.42 -27.34 10.24
C GLY A 210 -19.90 -27.24 10.06
N LEU A 211 -19.42 -26.28 9.25
CA LEU A 211 -17.99 -26.12 9.02
C LEU A 211 -17.29 -25.59 10.29
N GLU A 212 -16.10 -26.11 10.55
CA GLU A 212 -15.21 -25.57 11.59
C GLU A 212 -14.57 -24.27 11.11
N PRO A 213 -14.32 -23.31 12.02
CA PRO A 213 -13.58 -22.09 11.69
C PRO A 213 -12.20 -22.39 11.13
N LYS A 214 -11.73 -21.54 10.23
CA LYS A 214 -10.42 -21.67 9.57
C LYS A 214 -9.66 -20.37 9.65
N ASN A 215 -8.34 -20.44 9.61
CA ASN A 215 -7.52 -19.27 9.37
C ASN A 215 -7.50 -18.97 7.86
N TYR A 216 -8.38 -18.08 7.41
CA TYR A 216 -8.52 -17.70 6.00
C TYR A 216 -7.38 -16.80 5.53
N TRP A 217 -6.72 -16.10 6.46
CA TRP A 217 -5.59 -15.21 6.14
C TRP A 217 -4.28 -15.98 5.97
N ALA A 218 -4.16 -17.19 6.51
CA ALA A 218 -2.96 -18.00 6.37
C ALA A 218 -2.64 -18.25 4.89
N ASN A 219 -1.40 -17.99 4.50
CA ASN A 219 -0.85 -18.15 3.14
C ASN A 219 -1.42 -17.19 2.07
N THR A 220 -2.15 -16.16 2.43
CA THR A 220 -2.66 -15.15 1.47
C THR A 220 -1.66 -14.06 1.17
N SER A 221 -0.76 -13.75 2.09
CA SER A 221 0.34 -12.79 1.91
C SER A 221 1.69 -13.51 1.96
N GLY A 222 2.65 -13.03 1.17
CA GLY A 222 4.01 -13.57 1.20
C GLY A 222 4.66 -13.28 2.55
N ASN A 223 4.75 -14.28 3.40
CA ASN A 223 5.44 -14.23 4.71
C ASN A 223 6.97 -14.12 4.56
N SER A 224 7.50 -13.85 3.36
CA SER A 224 8.92 -13.79 3.07
C SER A 224 9.66 -12.75 3.92
N VAL A 225 9.03 -11.62 4.20
CA VAL A 225 9.62 -10.57 5.04
C VAL A 225 9.75 -11.07 6.48
N ILE A 226 8.72 -11.73 7.01
CA ILE A 226 8.74 -12.28 8.39
C ILE A 226 9.75 -13.43 8.50
N SER A 227 9.76 -14.33 7.52
CA SER A 227 10.74 -15.44 7.47
C SER A 227 12.16 -14.91 7.42
N HIS A 228 12.43 -13.88 6.62
CA HIS A 228 13.75 -13.28 6.52
C HIS A 228 14.19 -12.61 7.83
N PHE A 229 13.28 -11.96 8.54
CA PHE A 229 13.54 -11.41 9.89
C PHE A 229 13.80 -12.53 10.91
N ILE A 230 13.00 -13.59 10.93
CA ILE A 230 13.18 -14.74 11.83
C ILE A 230 14.55 -15.41 11.57
N ASP A 231 14.92 -15.60 10.31
CA ASP A 231 16.22 -16.16 9.92
C ASP A 231 17.39 -15.24 10.27
N SER A 232 17.18 -13.93 10.32
CA SER A 232 18.20 -12.95 10.73
C SER A 232 18.39 -12.86 12.24
N VAL A 233 17.38 -13.18 13.03
CA VAL A 233 17.46 -13.21 14.51
C VAL A 233 18.40 -14.31 15.01
N GLY A 234 18.59 -15.38 14.23
CA GLY A 234 19.57 -16.44 14.53
C GLY A 234 21.05 -16.04 14.30
N LYS A 235 21.33 -14.88 13.71
CA LYS A 235 22.68 -14.34 13.51
C LYS A 235 22.94 -13.21 14.49
N PRO A 236 24.15 -13.07 15.07
CA PRO A 236 24.46 -12.04 16.07
C PRO A 236 24.60 -10.64 15.44
N GLN A 237 23.56 -10.15 14.78
CA GLN A 237 23.42 -8.75 14.43
C GLN A 237 22.58 -8.06 15.50
N LYS A 238 23.11 -6.98 16.08
CA LYS A 238 22.36 -6.14 17.00
C LYS A 238 21.24 -5.47 16.21
N LEU A 239 20.03 -6.02 16.32
CA LEU A 239 18.82 -5.34 15.90
C LEU A 239 18.71 -4.02 16.66
N THR A 240 18.40 -2.94 15.99
CA THR A 240 18.06 -1.69 16.63
C THR A 240 16.74 -1.85 17.39
N ARG A 241 16.52 -1.05 18.44
CA ARG A 241 15.28 -1.07 19.21
C ARG A 241 14.05 -0.88 18.30
N MET A 242 14.17 -0.11 17.24
CA MET A 242 13.13 0.18 16.27
C MET A 242 12.82 -1.04 15.37
N GLU A 243 13.82 -1.80 14.99
CA GLU A 243 13.65 -3.06 14.24
C GLU A 243 13.01 -4.14 15.11
N LEU A 244 13.36 -4.19 16.40
CA LEU A 244 12.72 -5.07 17.39
C LEU A 244 11.24 -4.69 17.62
N GLU A 245 10.93 -3.41 17.74
CA GLU A 245 9.54 -2.92 17.90
C GLU A 245 8.71 -3.22 16.64
N GLN A 246 9.28 -3.12 15.44
CA GLN A 246 8.62 -3.51 14.19
C GLN A 246 8.40 -5.02 14.11
N LEU A 247 9.37 -5.81 14.53
CA LEU A 247 9.29 -7.28 14.54
C LEU A 247 8.23 -7.77 15.53
N VAL A 248 8.18 -7.20 16.72
CA VAL A 248 7.19 -7.52 17.76
C VAL A 248 5.78 -7.16 17.26
N ASN A 249 5.62 -6.00 16.64
CA ASN A 249 4.33 -5.60 16.06
C ASN A 249 3.89 -6.53 14.93
N CYS A 250 4.78 -6.90 13.99
CA CYS A 250 4.47 -7.90 12.96
C CYS A 250 4.11 -9.27 13.53
N LEU A 251 4.84 -9.75 14.53
CA LEU A 251 4.60 -11.08 15.14
C LEU A 251 3.31 -11.12 15.96
N LEU A 252 2.96 -10.03 16.63
CA LEU A 252 1.69 -9.93 17.36
C LEU A 252 0.47 -9.93 16.45
N TYR A 253 0.63 -9.49 15.19
CA TYR A 253 -0.45 -9.43 14.18
C TYR A 253 -0.54 -10.68 13.30
N THR A 254 0.37 -11.63 13.40
CA THR A 254 0.37 -12.87 12.60
C THR A 254 0.11 -14.13 13.39
N SER A 255 0.06 -14.05 14.71
CA SER A 255 -0.27 -15.18 15.59
C SER A 255 -1.66 -14.96 16.16
N PRO A 256 -2.65 -15.80 15.81
CA PRO A 256 -3.86 -15.91 16.62
C PRO A 256 -3.44 -16.36 18.01
N SER A 257 -3.93 -15.68 19.02
CA SER A 257 -3.74 -16.00 20.44
C SER A 257 -4.34 -17.36 20.77
#